data_889e137fa27b4975112f061e408cf05f
#
_entry.id   889e137fa27b4975112f061e408cf05f
#
_cell.length_a   1.000
_cell.length_b   1.000
_cell.length_c   1.000
_cell.angle_alpha   90.00
_cell.angle_beta   90.00
_cell.angle_gamma   90.00
#
_symmetry.space_group_name_H-M   'P 1'
#
loop_
_entity.id
_entity.type
_entity.pdbx_description
1 polymer ?
#
loop_
_entity_poly.entity_id
_entity_poly.type
_entity_poly.pdbx_seq_one_letter_code
_entity_poly.pdbx_strand_id
1 'polypeptide(L)'
;MLLTTPEGVRLKADFDLSTQKKASAKKALVILIHGWEGSSKSAYQVTTAKYLLDHGYDVLRLNMRDHGDTQHLNKALFNSTMVTEVGDAIESFLSEKPYQTIFLAGFSLGGNFTLRIAADRGSALGLRAAVAISPPVDPVNAMSALNKGSFIYRKYFIYRWTKSLRKKLVHFPEYDFGPQLEQAKTFEELNEFFVPRHTEFKDADSYFRSYALTGDRLSNLSIPAHLITAADDPIIPVSDVKKINCPDLLNLEIYAHGGHCGFIVNLKAHSYMEPRLVELFDGYLHAAPA
;
A
#
# COMPACT_ATOMS: atom_id res chain seq x y z
N MET A 1 2.92 -16.74 -6.33
CA MET A 1 4.22 -16.74 -7.01
C MET A 1 5.27 -15.98 -6.20
N LEU A 2 6.56 -16.12 -6.50
CA LEU A 2 7.64 -15.39 -5.87
C LEU A 2 8.26 -14.47 -6.92
N LEU A 3 8.37 -13.18 -6.61
CA LEU A 3 9.00 -12.16 -7.45
C LEU A 3 10.37 -11.86 -6.87
N THR A 4 11.39 -11.82 -7.71
CA THR A 4 12.77 -11.53 -7.28
C THR A 4 13.25 -10.25 -7.95
N THR A 5 13.67 -9.27 -7.16
CA THR A 5 14.22 -8.01 -7.68
C THR A 5 15.67 -8.18 -8.15
N PRO A 6 16.22 -7.24 -8.93
CA PRO A 6 17.64 -7.27 -9.32
C PRO A 6 18.61 -7.38 -8.15
N GLU A 7 18.28 -6.77 -6.99
CA GLU A 7 19.08 -6.86 -5.76
C GLU A 7 18.85 -8.15 -4.98
N GLY A 8 18.08 -9.11 -5.51
CA GLY A 8 17.81 -10.40 -4.89
C GLY A 8 16.75 -10.37 -3.79
N VAL A 9 16.00 -9.27 -3.62
CA VAL A 9 14.85 -9.21 -2.71
C VAL A 9 13.73 -10.08 -3.26
N ARG A 10 13.12 -10.87 -2.39
CA ARG A 10 12.03 -11.80 -2.76
C ARG A 10 10.72 -11.36 -2.14
N LEU A 11 9.74 -11.01 -2.97
CA LEU A 11 8.40 -10.66 -2.55
C LEU A 11 7.39 -11.70 -3.07
N LYS A 12 6.42 -12.06 -2.23
CA LYS A 12 5.36 -13.01 -2.60
C LYS A 12 4.16 -12.27 -3.16
N ALA A 13 3.58 -12.79 -4.24
CA ALA A 13 2.35 -12.26 -4.82
C ALA A 13 1.35 -13.39 -5.12
N ASP A 14 0.07 -13.05 -5.06
CA ASP A 14 -1.03 -13.87 -5.56
C ASP A 14 -1.52 -13.27 -6.88
N PHE A 15 -1.46 -14.04 -7.95
CA PHE A 15 -1.86 -13.62 -9.29
C PHE A 15 -3.06 -14.45 -9.75
N ASP A 16 -4.14 -13.76 -10.09
CA ASP A 16 -5.40 -14.35 -10.50
C ASP A 16 -5.82 -13.81 -11.88
N LEU A 17 -6.23 -14.71 -12.77
CA LEU A 17 -6.77 -14.38 -14.08
C LEU A 17 -8.29 -14.21 -14.03
N SER A 18 -8.80 -13.22 -14.73
CA SER A 18 -10.24 -13.07 -14.91
C SER A 18 -10.84 -14.31 -15.59
N THR A 19 -11.95 -14.77 -15.04
CA THR A 19 -12.73 -15.88 -15.61
C THR A 19 -13.72 -15.43 -16.69
N GLN A 20 -13.79 -14.13 -16.97
CA GLN A 20 -14.66 -13.59 -18.02
C GLN A 20 -14.30 -14.18 -19.39
N LYS A 21 -15.30 -14.43 -20.23
CA LYS A 21 -15.09 -14.92 -21.60
C LYS A 21 -14.11 -14.00 -22.33
N LYS A 22 -13.20 -14.57 -23.13
CA LYS A 22 -12.16 -13.82 -23.88
C LYS A 22 -12.67 -12.57 -24.61
N ALA A 23 -13.92 -12.56 -25.08
CA ALA A 23 -14.54 -11.42 -25.76
C ALA A 23 -14.85 -10.22 -24.83
N SER A 24 -15.03 -10.46 -23.53
CA SER A 24 -15.30 -9.44 -22.51
C SER A 24 -14.09 -9.16 -21.59
N ALA A 25 -13.02 -9.91 -21.75
CA ALA A 25 -11.78 -9.70 -20.98
C ALA A 25 -11.10 -8.39 -21.42
N LYS A 26 -10.80 -7.53 -20.46
CA LYS A 26 -10.21 -6.19 -20.73
C LYS A 26 -8.73 -6.23 -21.10
N LYS A 27 -8.07 -7.39 -20.97
CA LYS A 27 -6.62 -7.56 -21.17
C LYS A 27 -5.79 -6.55 -20.38
N ALA A 28 -6.30 -6.17 -19.23
CA ALA A 28 -5.73 -5.19 -18.33
C ALA A 28 -5.42 -5.83 -16.98
N LEU A 29 -4.31 -5.42 -16.39
CA LEU A 29 -3.86 -5.85 -15.07
C LEU A 29 -4.15 -4.77 -14.05
N VAL A 30 -4.67 -5.16 -12.88
CA VAL A 30 -4.68 -4.32 -11.69
C VAL A 30 -3.74 -4.91 -10.64
N ILE A 31 -2.77 -4.11 -10.21
CA ILE A 31 -1.84 -4.46 -9.13
C ILE A 31 -2.37 -3.85 -7.83
N LEU A 32 -2.53 -4.66 -6.79
CA LEU A 32 -3.03 -4.23 -5.49
C LEU A 32 -1.94 -4.31 -4.42
N ILE A 33 -1.72 -3.21 -3.68
CA ILE A 33 -0.80 -3.12 -2.54
C ILE A 33 -1.60 -2.96 -1.25
N HIS A 34 -1.36 -3.85 -0.28
CA HIS A 34 -2.04 -3.84 1.02
C HIS A 34 -1.51 -2.76 1.97
N GLY A 35 -2.28 -2.43 3.02
CA GLY A 35 -1.86 -1.55 4.11
C GLY A 35 -0.87 -2.23 5.09
N TRP A 36 -0.31 -1.41 6.00
CA TRP A 36 0.62 -1.89 7.02
C TRP A 36 0.03 -3.05 7.83
N GLU A 37 0.85 -4.07 8.08
CA GLU A 37 0.46 -5.33 8.75
C GLU A 37 -0.72 -6.07 8.06
N GLY A 38 -1.05 -5.69 6.83
CA GLY A 38 -1.97 -6.42 5.96
C GLY A 38 -1.28 -7.53 5.17
N SER A 39 -1.96 -8.03 4.15
CA SER A 39 -1.40 -8.99 3.18
C SER A 39 -2.31 -9.11 1.96
N SER A 40 -1.85 -9.81 0.93
CA SER A 40 -2.66 -10.23 -0.22
C SER A 40 -3.93 -11.01 0.16
N LYS A 41 -3.98 -11.55 1.40
CA LYS A 41 -5.12 -12.31 1.94
C LYS A 41 -6.01 -11.49 2.87
N SER A 42 -5.73 -10.21 3.09
CA SER A 42 -6.62 -9.32 3.85
C SER A 42 -8.00 -9.24 3.19
N ALA A 43 -9.08 -9.20 3.98
CA ALA A 43 -10.44 -9.25 3.47
C ALA A 43 -10.69 -8.24 2.35
N TYR A 44 -10.32 -6.98 2.55
CA TYR A 44 -10.46 -5.93 1.53
C TYR A 44 -9.66 -6.21 0.25
N GLN A 45 -8.47 -6.84 0.34
CA GLN A 45 -7.68 -7.23 -0.83
C GLN A 45 -8.39 -8.34 -1.63
N VAL A 46 -8.95 -9.32 -0.91
CA VAL A 46 -9.64 -10.46 -1.54
C VAL A 46 -10.96 -10.03 -2.17
N THR A 47 -11.76 -9.21 -1.49
CA THR A 47 -13.05 -8.76 -2.03
C THR A 47 -12.85 -7.82 -3.22
N THR A 48 -11.91 -6.86 -3.12
CA THR A 48 -11.55 -5.99 -4.25
C THR A 48 -11.03 -6.79 -5.44
N ALA A 49 -10.12 -7.74 -5.21
CA ALA A 49 -9.62 -8.60 -6.28
C ALA A 49 -10.74 -9.39 -6.96
N LYS A 50 -11.63 -10.01 -6.15
CA LYS A 50 -12.78 -10.72 -6.70
C LYS A 50 -13.65 -9.82 -7.55
N TYR A 51 -13.97 -8.61 -7.08
CA TYR A 51 -14.79 -7.67 -7.82
C TYR A 51 -14.14 -7.26 -9.16
N LEU A 52 -12.84 -6.99 -9.18
CA LEU A 52 -12.08 -6.68 -10.38
C LEU A 52 -12.06 -7.85 -11.38
N LEU A 53 -11.83 -9.09 -10.89
CA LEU A 53 -11.87 -10.31 -11.70
C LEU A 53 -13.24 -10.53 -12.34
N ASP A 54 -14.33 -10.30 -11.57
CA ASP A 54 -15.71 -10.39 -12.05
C ASP A 54 -16.02 -9.31 -13.11
N HIS A 55 -15.22 -8.22 -13.17
CA HIS A 55 -15.32 -7.14 -14.16
C HIS A 55 -14.28 -7.21 -15.29
N GLY A 56 -13.58 -8.33 -15.44
CA GLY A 56 -12.73 -8.61 -16.58
C GLY A 56 -11.27 -8.17 -16.45
N TYR A 57 -10.83 -7.73 -15.27
CA TYR A 57 -9.42 -7.43 -14.98
C TYR A 57 -8.69 -8.66 -14.46
N ASP A 58 -7.44 -8.85 -14.86
CA ASP A 58 -6.52 -9.73 -14.15
C ASP A 58 -5.96 -8.98 -12.92
N VAL A 59 -5.63 -9.70 -11.86
CA VAL A 59 -5.26 -9.06 -10.59
C VAL A 59 -3.98 -9.67 -10.02
N LEU A 60 -3.01 -8.81 -9.67
CA LEU A 60 -1.83 -9.15 -8.90
C LEU A 60 -1.93 -8.52 -7.51
N ARG A 61 -2.02 -9.34 -6.45
CA ARG A 61 -1.99 -8.88 -5.05
C ARG A 61 -0.60 -9.10 -4.48
N LEU A 62 0.16 -8.02 -4.31
CA LEU A 62 1.55 -8.05 -3.85
C LEU A 62 1.62 -8.00 -2.33
N ASN A 63 2.45 -8.86 -1.71
CA ASN A 63 2.84 -8.72 -0.32
C ASN A 63 4.15 -7.92 -0.23
N MET A 64 4.14 -6.83 0.52
CA MET A 64 5.36 -6.14 0.91
C MET A 64 6.23 -7.07 1.78
N ARG A 65 7.52 -6.75 1.91
CA ARG A 65 8.48 -7.49 2.76
C ARG A 65 7.89 -7.74 4.14
N ASP A 66 8.14 -8.91 4.72
CA ASP A 66 7.69 -9.34 6.04
C ASP A 66 6.16 -9.41 6.26
N HIS A 67 5.35 -9.23 5.21
CA HIS A 67 3.91 -9.35 5.27
C HIS A 67 3.42 -10.65 4.62
N GLY A 68 2.24 -11.13 5.01
CA GLY A 68 1.65 -12.34 4.43
C GLY A 68 2.47 -13.62 4.68
N ASP A 69 3.05 -13.75 5.86
CA ASP A 69 3.88 -14.89 6.27
C ASP A 69 5.16 -15.07 5.43
N THR A 70 5.81 -13.96 5.09
CA THR A 70 7.02 -13.93 4.26
C THR A 70 8.30 -13.54 5.01
N GLN A 71 8.27 -13.51 6.35
CA GLN A 71 9.40 -13.09 7.20
C GLN A 71 10.69 -13.89 6.95
N HIS A 72 10.58 -15.12 6.43
CA HIS A 72 11.70 -16.00 6.10
C HIS A 72 12.39 -15.68 4.77
N LEU A 73 11.76 -14.87 3.90
CA LEU A 73 12.28 -14.66 2.54
C LEU A 73 13.48 -13.71 2.48
N ASN A 74 13.51 -12.69 3.32
CA ASN A 74 14.56 -11.67 3.31
C ASN A 74 15.07 -11.42 4.73
N LYS A 75 16.37 -11.15 4.90
CA LYS A 75 16.94 -10.90 6.24
C LYS A 75 16.55 -9.52 6.77
N ALA A 76 16.76 -8.44 6.01
CA ALA A 76 16.44 -7.09 6.45
C ALA A 76 14.95 -6.94 6.82
N LEU A 77 14.68 -6.15 7.87
CA LEU A 77 13.31 -5.85 8.32
C LEU A 77 12.60 -4.92 7.33
N PHE A 78 11.29 -5.08 7.23
CA PHE A 78 10.44 -4.14 6.50
C PHE A 78 10.50 -2.74 7.13
N ASN A 79 10.54 -1.73 6.28
CA ASN A 79 10.24 -0.35 6.65
C ASN A 79 9.51 0.37 5.51
N SER A 80 8.84 1.48 5.81
CA SER A 80 7.95 2.18 4.87
C SER A 80 8.68 2.93 3.76
N THR A 81 10.02 2.97 3.76
CA THR A 81 10.80 3.63 2.70
C THR A 81 11.13 2.70 1.53
N MET A 82 10.86 1.42 1.64
CA MET A 82 11.21 0.36 0.67
C MET A 82 10.34 0.41 -0.61
N VAL A 83 10.12 1.60 -1.16
CA VAL A 83 9.31 1.78 -2.37
C VAL A 83 9.98 1.23 -3.62
N THR A 84 11.30 1.30 -3.69
CA THR A 84 12.09 0.80 -4.82
C THR A 84 11.92 -0.70 -4.99
N GLU A 85 12.07 -1.48 -3.92
CA GLU A 85 11.92 -2.94 -4.02
C GLU A 85 10.51 -3.39 -4.46
N VAL A 86 9.47 -2.63 -4.09
CA VAL A 86 8.09 -2.90 -4.54
C VAL A 86 7.96 -2.58 -6.03
N GLY A 87 8.52 -1.45 -6.48
CA GLY A 87 8.57 -1.08 -7.90
C GLY A 87 9.33 -2.11 -8.73
N ASP A 88 10.48 -2.58 -8.26
CA ASP A 88 11.32 -3.58 -8.92
C ASP A 88 10.63 -4.96 -9.00
N ALA A 89 9.89 -5.34 -7.95
CA ALA A 89 9.10 -6.56 -7.99
C ALA A 89 7.94 -6.47 -8.99
N ILE A 90 7.32 -5.30 -9.14
CA ILE A 90 6.32 -5.05 -10.19
C ILE A 90 6.97 -5.17 -11.57
N GLU A 91 8.12 -4.53 -11.78
CA GLU A 91 8.85 -4.61 -13.05
C GLU A 91 9.28 -6.04 -13.38
N SER A 92 9.78 -6.78 -12.41
CA SER A 92 10.10 -8.22 -12.56
C SER A 92 8.89 -9.03 -13.01
N PHE A 93 7.71 -8.79 -12.41
CA PHE A 93 6.47 -9.45 -12.85
C PHE A 93 6.11 -9.08 -14.28
N LEU A 94 6.16 -7.79 -14.64
CA LEU A 94 5.78 -7.30 -15.96
C LEU A 94 6.74 -7.76 -17.07
N SER A 95 8.02 -7.98 -16.75
CA SER A 95 9.00 -8.54 -17.71
C SER A 95 8.70 -9.99 -18.07
N GLU A 96 8.15 -10.77 -17.14
CA GLU A 96 7.73 -12.16 -17.38
C GLU A 96 6.33 -12.26 -18.00
N LYS A 97 5.43 -11.35 -17.62
CA LYS A 97 4.02 -11.31 -18.01
C LYS A 97 3.63 -9.90 -18.48
N PRO A 98 3.93 -9.54 -19.73
CA PRO A 98 3.65 -8.20 -20.23
C PRO A 98 2.15 -7.95 -20.42
N TYR A 99 1.70 -6.77 -19.98
CA TYR A 99 0.37 -6.24 -20.18
C TYR A 99 0.42 -4.92 -20.93
N GLN A 100 -0.56 -4.67 -21.79
CA GLN A 100 -0.68 -3.40 -22.52
C GLN A 100 -1.29 -2.29 -21.65
N THR A 101 -2.13 -2.67 -20.69
CA THR A 101 -2.81 -1.74 -19.80
C THR A 101 -2.62 -2.22 -18.36
N ILE A 102 -2.03 -1.36 -17.54
CA ILE A 102 -1.64 -1.68 -16.16
C ILE A 102 -2.15 -0.58 -15.24
N PHE A 103 -2.84 -0.96 -14.19
CA PHE A 103 -3.30 -0.08 -13.12
C PHE A 103 -2.66 -0.48 -11.80
N LEU A 104 -2.42 0.51 -10.95
CA LEU A 104 -1.89 0.31 -9.62
C LEU A 104 -2.88 0.87 -8.59
N ALA A 105 -3.28 0.07 -7.60
CA ALA A 105 -4.09 0.55 -6.49
C ALA A 105 -3.54 0.08 -5.13
N GLY A 106 -3.72 0.91 -4.11
CA GLY A 106 -3.24 0.57 -2.77
C GLY A 106 -4.08 1.17 -1.67
N PHE A 107 -4.05 0.51 -0.53
CA PHE A 107 -4.84 0.86 0.65
C PHE A 107 -3.92 1.29 1.78
N SER A 108 -4.26 2.40 2.47
CA SER A 108 -3.49 2.89 3.61
C SER A 108 -2.00 3.06 3.25
N LEU A 109 -1.07 2.43 3.95
CA LEU A 109 0.35 2.45 3.61
C LEU A 109 0.61 1.99 2.17
N GLY A 110 -0.12 0.98 1.67
CA GLY A 110 -0.05 0.57 0.27
C GLY A 110 -0.49 1.68 -0.70
N GLY A 111 -1.43 2.53 -0.31
CA GLY A 111 -1.81 3.74 -1.06
C GLY A 111 -0.67 4.78 -1.09
N ASN A 112 0.06 4.96 0.02
CA ASN A 112 1.24 5.79 0.03
C ASN A 112 2.34 5.25 -0.90
N PHE A 113 2.61 3.93 -0.88
CA PHE A 113 3.49 3.27 -1.84
C PHE A 113 3.02 3.49 -3.29
N THR A 114 1.73 3.33 -3.54
CA THR A 114 1.11 3.52 -4.86
C THR A 114 1.41 4.90 -5.44
N LEU A 115 1.20 5.98 -4.68
CA LEU A 115 1.46 7.34 -5.16
C LEU A 115 2.95 7.62 -5.36
N ARG A 116 3.81 7.10 -4.47
CA ARG A 116 5.26 7.25 -4.64
C ARG A 116 5.76 6.49 -5.88
N ILE A 117 5.32 5.26 -6.10
CA ILE A 117 5.65 4.49 -7.30
C ILE A 117 5.14 5.20 -8.55
N ALA A 118 3.91 5.73 -8.53
CA ALA A 118 3.34 6.47 -9.65
C ALA A 118 4.16 7.72 -9.99
N ALA A 119 4.61 8.47 -8.97
CA ALA A 119 5.44 9.66 -9.17
C ALA A 119 6.86 9.33 -9.63
N ASP A 120 7.47 8.28 -9.08
CA ASP A 120 8.88 7.97 -9.35
C ASP A 120 9.05 7.12 -10.63
N ARG A 121 8.09 6.24 -10.95
CA ARG A 121 8.24 5.20 -11.97
C ARG A 121 6.98 4.96 -12.81
N GLY A 122 5.92 5.77 -12.68
CA GLY A 122 4.62 5.51 -13.32
C GLY A 122 4.72 5.24 -14.81
N SER A 123 5.34 6.14 -15.58
CA SER A 123 5.56 5.98 -17.03
C SER A 123 6.52 4.83 -17.34
N ALA A 124 7.61 4.68 -16.58
CA ALA A 124 8.60 3.62 -16.82
C ALA A 124 8.00 2.22 -16.65
N LEU A 125 7.07 2.04 -15.71
CA LEU A 125 6.32 0.78 -15.51
C LEU A 125 5.12 0.63 -16.46
N GLY A 126 4.89 1.61 -17.34
CA GLY A 126 3.74 1.59 -18.25
C GLY A 126 2.38 1.67 -17.52
N LEU A 127 2.34 2.28 -16.32
CA LEU A 127 1.10 2.43 -15.59
C LEU A 127 0.17 3.39 -16.31
N ARG A 128 -1.10 3.00 -16.45
CA ARG A 128 -2.13 3.80 -17.07
C ARG A 128 -2.78 4.80 -16.11
N ALA A 129 -3.00 4.38 -14.88
CA ALA A 129 -3.44 5.22 -13.78
C ALA A 129 -3.11 4.55 -12.44
N ALA A 130 -3.10 5.35 -11.37
CA ALA A 130 -2.87 4.88 -9.99
C ALA A 130 -3.99 5.38 -9.06
N VAL A 131 -4.41 4.54 -8.09
CA VAL A 131 -5.44 4.90 -7.10
C VAL A 131 -4.96 4.58 -5.69
N ALA A 132 -4.90 5.58 -4.83
CA ALA A 132 -4.54 5.46 -3.42
C ALA A 132 -5.78 5.67 -2.55
N ILE A 133 -6.10 4.68 -1.71
CA ILE A 133 -7.26 4.71 -0.81
C ILE A 133 -6.78 4.92 0.61
N SER A 134 -7.19 6.01 1.25
CA SER A 134 -6.82 6.43 2.61
C SER A 134 -5.29 6.38 2.87
N PRO A 135 -4.42 6.94 1.99
CA PRO A 135 -2.98 6.90 2.21
C PRO A 135 -2.57 7.81 3.36
N PRO A 136 -1.57 7.43 4.19
CA PRO A 136 -0.94 8.37 5.11
C PRO A 136 -0.19 9.45 4.30
N VAL A 137 -0.77 10.66 4.26
CA VAL A 137 -0.20 11.82 3.57
C VAL A 137 0.96 12.41 4.37
N ASP A 138 0.72 12.62 5.67
CA ASP A 138 1.76 13.00 6.63
C ASP A 138 1.88 11.88 7.68
N PRO A 139 2.88 11.00 7.55
CA PRO A 139 3.06 9.87 8.46
C PRO A 139 3.30 10.27 9.92
N VAL A 140 3.88 11.45 10.19
CA VAL A 140 4.03 11.97 11.56
C VAL A 140 2.66 12.20 12.19
N ASN A 141 1.76 12.86 11.45
CA ASN A 141 0.39 13.10 11.91
C ASN A 141 -0.43 11.82 12.01
N ALA A 142 -0.30 10.92 11.03
CA ALA A 142 -0.99 9.61 11.05
C ALA A 142 -0.57 8.79 12.28
N MET A 143 0.72 8.74 12.61
CA MET A 143 1.22 8.06 13.80
C MET A 143 0.72 8.74 15.08
N SER A 144 0.70 10.09 15.13
CA SER A 144 0.13 10.83 16.26
C SER A 144 -1.38 10.55 16.43
N ALA A 145 -2.15 10.51 15.34
CA ALA A 145 -3.58 10.17 15.37
C ALA A 145 -3.81 8.73 15.87
N LEU A 146 -3.02 7.77 15.41
CA LEU A 146 -3.08 6.38 15.84
C LEU A 146 -2.76 6.24 17.35
N ASN A 147 -1.77 6.98 17.85
CA ASN A 147 -1.39 6.98 19.27
C ASN A 147 -2.45 7.62 20.17
N LYS A 148 -3.05 8.73 19.74
CA LYS A 148 -4.06 9.49 20.50
C LYS A 148 -5.47 8.94 20.29
N GLY A 149 -5.69 8.19 19.21
CA GLY A 149 -6.99 7.67 18.81
C GLY A 149 -7.46 6.47 19.61
N SER A 150 -8.28 5.65 18.99
CA SER A 150 -8.89 4.49 19.63
C SER A 150 -7.85 3.52 20.21
N PHE A 151 -7.96 3.23 21.50
CA PHE A 151 -7.17 2.22 22.18
C PHE A 151 -7.23 0.84 21.51
N ILE A 152 -8.37 0.51 20.88
CA ILE A 152 -8.57 -0.75 20.16
C ILE A 152 -7.66 -0.81 18.94
N TYR A 153 -7.61 0.24 18.11
CA TYR A 153 -6.73 0.32 16.96
C TYR A 153 -5.26 0.27 17.36
N ARG A 154 -4.88 1.04 18.40
CA ARG A 154 -3.52 1.05 18.92
C ARG A 154 -3.06 -0.34 19.35
N LYS A 155 -3.85 -1.02 20.21
CA LYS A 155 -3.55 -2.39 20.64
C LYS A 155 -3.48 -3.38 19.48
N TYR A 156 -4.40 -3.27 18.53
CA TYR A 156 -4.43 -4.14 17.36
C TYR A 156 -3.13 -4.03 16.55
N PHE A 157 -2.70 -2.81 16.20
CA PHE A 157 -1.50 -2.62 15.39
C PHE A 157 -0.21 -2.95 16.14
N ILE A 158 -0.09 -2.62 17.44
CA ILE A 158 1.07 -3.04 18.25
C ILE A 158 1.14 -4.57 18.29
N TYR A 159 0.02 -5.25 18.53
CA TYR A 159 -0.04 -6.71 18.51
C TYR A 159 0.39 -7.28 17.15
N ARG A 160 -0.12 -6.74 16.05
CA ARG A 160 0.19 -7.22 14.71
C ARG A 160 1.68 -7.05 14.40
N TRP A 161 2.22 -5.88 14.65
CA TRP A 161 3.62 -5.56 14.40
C TRP A 161 4.57 -6.42 15.26
N THR A 162 4.35 -6.48 16.57
CA THR A 162 5.17 -7.33 17.45
C THR A 162 5.06 -8.81 17.11
N LYS A 163 3.88 -9.28 16.66
CA LYS A 163 3.71 -10.65 16.16
C LYS A 163 4.53 -10.90 14.89
N SER A 164 4.55 -9.96 13.95
CA SER A 164 5.36 -10.04 12.74
C SER A 164 6.85 -10.09 13.07
N LEU A 165 7.32 -9.22 13.98
CA LEU A 165 8.70 -9.19 14.45
C LEU A 165 9.10 -10.48 15.18
N ARG A 166 8.22 -11.06 16.01
CA ARG A 166 8.47 -12.38 16.64
C ARG A 166 8.64 -13.49 15.61
N LYS A 167 7.84 -13.49 14.54
CA LYS A 167 8.03 -14.43 13.42
C LYS A 167 9.39 -14.23 12.76
N LYS A 168 9.84 -12.97 12.61
CA LYS A 168 11.17 -12.67 12.08
C LYS A 168 12.28 -13.28 12.92
N LEU A 169 12.22 -13.17 14.25
CA LEU A 169 13.18 -13.80 15.18
C LEU A 169 13.26 -15.32 15.02
N VAL A 170 12.13 -15.98 14.72
CA VAL A 170 12.15 -17.45 14.51
C VAL A 170 13.02 -17.82 13.30
N HIS A 171 13.01 -17.00 12.25
CA HIS A 171 13.75 -17.25 11.02
C HIS A 171 15.18 -16.70 11.02
N PHE A 172 15.42 -15.67 11.82
CA PHE A 172 16.70 -14.97 11.95
C PHE A 172 17.01 -14.75 13.42
N PRO A 173 17.41 -15.81 14.14
CA PRO A 173 17.63 -15.77 15.60
C PRO A 173 18.83 -14.92 16.02
N GLU A 174 19.69 -14.52 15.07
CA GLU A 174 20.77 -13.57 15.30
C GLU A 174 20.30 -12.14 15.60
N TYR A 175 19.03 -11.81 15.35
CA TYR A 175 18.43 -10.57 15.85
C TYR A 175 18.18 -10.66 17.36
N ASP A 176 18.60 -9.68 18.11
CA ASP A 176 18.58 -9.64 19.58
C ASP A 176 17.45 -8.79 20.18
N PHE A 177 16.45 -8.40 19.36
CA PHE A 177 15.35 -7.52 19.78
C PHE A 177 14.20 -8.22 20.53
N GLY A 178 14.34 -9.48 20.91
CA GLY A 178 13.32 -10.21 21.69
C GLY A 178 12.89 -9.51 22.98
N PRO A 179 13.84 -9.08 23.85
CA PRO A 179 13.52 -8.37 25.08
C PRO A 179 12.72 -7.07 24.86
N GLN A 180 13.01 -6.33 23.78
CA GLN A 180 12.29 -5.10 23.43
C GLN A 180 10.83 -5.36 23.04
N LEU A 181 10.57 -6.48 22.37
CA LEU A 181 9.19 -6.86 22.03
C LEU A 181 8.34 -7.24 23.25
N GLU A 182 8.97 -7.65 24.34
CA GLU A 182 8.30 -7.97 25.59
C GLU A 182 8.02 -6.71 26.42
N GLN A 183 8.90 -5.72 26.35
CA GLN A 183 8.85 -4.50 27.15
C GLN A 183 8.03 -3.39 26.49
N ALA A 184 8.12 -3.25 25.17
CA ALA A 184 7.50 -2.18 24.42
C ALA A 184 5.95 -2.25 24.46
N LYS A 185 5.32 -1.14 24.86
CA LYS A 185 3.88 -0.97 24.98
C LYS A 185 3.30 0.09 24.05
N THR A 186 4.18 0.87 23.43
CA THR A 186 3.82 2.01 22.59
C THR A 186 4.53 1.95 21.23
N PHE A 187 3.99 2.67 20.24
CA PHE A 187 4.67 2.81 18.95
C PHE A 187 5.95 3.64 19.05
N GLU A 188 5.97 4.61 19.96
CA GLU A 188 7.15 5.43 20.23
C GLU A 188 8.34 4.55 20.65
N GLU A 189 8.14 3.71 21.67
CA GLU A 189 9.17 2.80 22.18
C GLU A 189 9.70 1.85 21.09
N LEU A 190 8.78 1.33 20.25
CA LEU A 190 9.16 0.47 19.13
C LEU A 190 9.93 1.24 18.05
N ASN A 191 9.45 2.43 17.65
CA ASN A 191 10.12 3.23 16.63
C ASN A 191 11.48 3.75 17.10
N GLU A 192 11.60 4.22 18.35
CA GLU A 192 12.87 4.64 18.96
C GLU A 192 13.92 3.52 18.98
N PHE A 193 13.46 2.28 19.12
CA PHE A 193 14.36 1.13 19.08
C PHE A 193 14.68 0.71 17.65
N PHE A 194 13.66 0.48 16.81
CA PHE A 194 13.85 -0.15 15.50
C PHE A 194 14.38 0.80 14.43
N VAL A 195 13.95 2.06 14.41
CA VAL A 195 14.35 3.00 13.36
C VAL A 195 15.87 3.19 13.30
N PRO A 196 16.57 3.61 14.37
CA PRO A 196 18.01 3.87 14.27
C PRO A 196 18.87 2.61 14.13
N ARG A 197 18.33 1.42 14.40
CA ARG A 197 19.07 0.15 14.34
C ARG A 197 18.87 -0.61 13.04
N HIS A 198 17.73 -0.41 12.39
CA HIS A 198 17.32 -1.24 11.24
C HIS A 198 16.94 -0.41 10.01
N THR A 199 17.15 0.89 10.04
CA THR A 199 17.01 1.80 8.91
C THR A 199 18.20 2.74 8.83
N GLU A 200 18.28 3.55 7.78
CA GLU A 200 19.30 4.60 7.61
C GLU A 200 19.00 5.89 8.41
N PHE A 201 17.82 5.95 9.07
CA PHE A 201 17.37 7.14 9.77
C PHE A 201 17.82 7.14 11.24
N LYS A 202 18.20 8.33 11.72
CA LYS A 202 18.68 8.51 13.10
C LYS A 202 17.56 8.49 14.14
N ASP A 203 16.34 8.83 13.74
CA ASP A 203 15.16 8.96 14.61
C ASP A 203 13.84 8.74 13.84
N ALA A 204 12.77 8.54 14.58
CA ALA A 204 11.44 8.27 14.02
C ALA A 204 10.89 9.47 13.22
N ASP A 205 11.17 10.72 13.60
CA ASP A 205 10.68 11.89 12.88
C ASP A 205 11.27 11.98 11.47
N SER A 206 12.61 11.85 11.35
CA SER A 206 13.28 11.81 10.05
C SER A 206 12.80 10.65 9.17
N TYR A 207 12.57 9.49 9.78
CA TYR A 207 12.00 8.33 9.09
C TYR A 207 10.59 8.60 8.56
N PHE A 208 9.67 9.09 9.39
CA PHE A 208 8.29 9.36 8.95
C PHE A 208 8.22 10.44 7.87
N ARG A 209 9.04 11.50 7.97
CA ARG A 209 9.12 12.55 6.94
C ARG A 209 9.65 12.04 5.61
N SER A 210 10.52 11.03 5.60
CA SER A 210 11.14 10.52 4.38
C SER A 210 10.15 9.89 3.38
N TYR A 211 8.99 9.43 3.86
CA TYR A 211 7.95 8.88 2.99
C TYR A 211 6.62 9.66 3.02
N ALA A 212 6.65 10.89 3.53
CA ALA A 212 5.50 11.79 3.47
C ALA A 212 5.17 12.15 2.01
N LEU A 213 3.87 12.34 1.73
CA LEU A 213 3.36 12.79 0.43
C LEU A 213 3.19 14.32 0.37
N THR A 214 3.66 15.03 1.39
CA THR A 214 3.52 16.48 1.54
C THR A 214 4.47 17.25 0.62
N GLY A 215 4.19 18.56 0.43
CA GLY A 215 4.98 19.42 -0.44
C GLY A 215 4.99 18.94 -1.88
N ASP A 216 6.16 18.95 -2.49
CA ASP A 216 6.37 18.60 -3.91
C ASP A 216 6.65 17.11 -4.15
N ARG A 217 6.38 16.22 -3.16
CA ARG A 217 6.70 14.80 -3.28
C ARG A 217 6.07 14.14 -4.51
N LEU A 218 4.93 14.64 -4.96
CA LEU A 218 4.18 14.12 -6.10
C LEU A 218 4.32 14.97 -7.37
N SER A 219 5.21 15.97 -7.41
CA SER A 219 5.39 16.87 -8.57
C SER A 219 5.82 16.14 -9.85
N ASN A 220 6.47 14.98 -9.71
CA ASN A 220 6.94 14.16 -10.84
C ASN A 220 5.88 13.16 -11.36
N LEU A 221 4.62 13.28 -10.92
CA LEU A 221 3.56 12.45 -11.50
C LEU A 221 3.52 12.64 -13.02
N SER A 222 3.65 11.53 -13.74
CA SER A 222 3.62 11.45 -15.21
C SER A 222 2.42 10.68 -15.73
N ILE A 223 1.58 10.18 -14.84
CA ILE A 223 0.35 9.42 -15.13
C ILE A 223 -0.79 9.96 -14.25
N PRO A 224 -2.04 9.83 -14.66
CA PRO A 224 -3.18 10.15 -13.80
C PRO A 224 -3.15 9.36 -12.49
N ALA A 225 -3.37 10.06 -11.38
CA ALA A 225 -3.47 9.45 -10.07
C ALA A 225 -4.69 9.96 -9.30
N HIS A 226 -5.26 9.11 -8.43
CA HIS A 226 -6.36 9.45 -7.54
C HIS A 226 -5.94 9.22 -6.10
N LEU A 227 -6.22 10.19 -5.24
CA LEU A 227 -6.15 10.06 -3.80
C LEU A 227 -7.58 10.13 -3.25
N ILE A 228 -8.06 9.01 -2.72
CA ILE A 228 -9.40 8.87 -2.15
C ILE A 228 -9.25 8.77 -0.62
N THR A 229 -9.96 9.61 0.13
CA THR A 229 -9.94 9.59 1.59
C THR A 229 -11.31 9.93 2.18
N ALA A 230 -11.49 9.71 3.48
CA ALA A 230 -12.71 10.05 4.20
C ALA A 230 -12.46 11.07 5.32
N ALA A 231 -13.40 11.97 5.51
CA ALA A 231 -13.31 13.00 6.55
C ALA A 231 -13.41 12.40 7.97
N ASP A 232 -14.05 11.24 8.10
CA ASP A 232 -14.23 10.50 9.35
C ASP A 232 -13.17 9.39 9.57
N ASP A 233 -12.07 9.40 8.80
CA ASP A 233 -10.97 8.45 9.00
C ASP A 233 -10.30 8.68 10.38
N PRO A 234 -10.33 7.70 11.30
CA PRO A 234 -9.79 7.89 12.65
C PRO A 234 -8.25 7.78 12.71
N ILE A 235 -7.60 7.40 11.60
CA ILE A 235 -6.15 7.15 11.53
C ILE A 235 -5.46 8.18 10.66
N ILE A 236 -6.05 8.53 9.52
CA ILE A 236 -5.45 9.45 8.55
C ILE A 236 -6.19 10.78 8.60
N PRO A 237 -5.57 11.85 9.18
CA PRO A 237 -6.21 13.14 9.23
C PRO A 237 -6.44 13.71 7.82
N VAL A 238 -7.69 13.91 7.45
CA VAL A 238 -8.06 14.45 6.13
C VAL A 238 -7.46 15.85 5.88
N SER A 239 -7.18 16.62 6.94
CA SER A 239 -6.53 17.94 6.85
C SER A 239 -5.15 17.88 6.20
N ASP A 240 -4.47 16.74 6.25
CA ASP A 240 -3.11 16.59 5.70
C ASP A 240 -3.10 16.64 4.17
N VAL A 241 -4.23 16.35 3.51
CA VAL A 241 -4.36 16.47 2.05
C VAL A 241 -4.01 17.88 1.56
N LYS A 242 -4.31 18.90 2.37
CA LYS A 242 -3.96 20.31 2.07
C LYS A 242 -2.47 20.61 2.06
N LYS A 243 -1.63 19.68 2.55
CA LYS A 243 -0.17 19.82 2.57
C LYS A 243 0.49 19.32 1.28
N ILE A 244 -0.28 18.72 0.38
CA ILE A 244 0.23 18.29 -0.92
C ILE A 244 0.20 19.50 -1.87
N ASN A 245 1.32 19.79 -2.50
CA ASN A 245 1.34 20.67 -3.69
C ASN A 245 0.78 19.84 -4.84
N CYS A 246 -0.56 19.90 -5.02
CA CYS A 246 -1.30 19.00 -5.87
C CYS A 246 -0.95 19.23 -7.35
N PRO A 247 -0.31 18.28 -8.07
CA PRO A 247 -0.09 18.41 -9.49
C PRO A 247 -1.39 18.17 -10.27
N ASP A 248 -1.47 18.68 -11.50
CA ASP A 248 -2.67 18.56 -12.36
C ASP A 248 -3.12 17.11 -12.59
N LEU A 249 -2.20 16.17 -12.53
CA LEU A 249 -2.49 14.73 -12.70
C LEU A 249 -3.02 14.04 -11.44
N LEU A 250 -3.04 14.73 -10.28
CA LEU A 250 -3.58 14.18 -9.03
C LEU A 250 -5.01 14.63 -8.80
N ASN A 251 -5.95 13.69 -8.84
CA ASN A 251 -7.34 13.91 -8.50
C ASN A 251 -7.60 13.59 -7.03
N LEU A 252 -8.19 14.53 -6.29
CA LEU A 252 -8.52 14.37 -4.87
C LEU A 252 -10.01 14.09 -4.70
N GLU A 253 -10.34 12.98 -4.03
CA GLU A 253 -11.71 12.62 -3.68
C GLU A 253 -11.84 12.50 -2.16
N ILE A 254 -12.63 13.38 -1.56
CA ILE A 254 -12.86 13.40 -0.11
C ILE A 254 -14.33 13.06 0.15
N TYR A 255 -14.58 11.91 0.76
CA TYR A 255 -15.91 11.47 1.17
C TYR A 255 -16.19 11.88 2.61
N ALA A 256 -17.45 12.23 2.93
CA ALA A 256 -17.83 12.58 4.30
C ALA A 256 -17.65 11.37 5.26
N HIS A 257 -18.00 10.18 4.77
CA HIS A 257 -17.97 8.93 5.53
C HIS A 257 -17.28 7.84 4.73
N GLY A 258 -16.42 7.08 5.39
CA GLY A 258 -15.67 5.98 4.78
C GLY A 258 -14.82 5.22 5.80
N GLY A 259 -14.54 5.86 6.93
CA GLY A 259 -13.61 5.34 7.92
C GLY A 259 -12.23 5.09 7.32
N HIS A 260 -11.45 4.23 7.94
CA HIS A 260 -10.13 3.89 7.43
C HIS A 260 -10.22 2.75 6.41
N CYS A 261 -10.17 3.06 5.11
CA CYS A 261 -10.21 2.12 3.98
C CYS A 261 -11.52 1.30 3.80
N GLY A 262 -12.50 1.42 4.70
CA GLY A 262 -13.69 0.56 4.66
C GLY A 262 -14.68 0.96 3.59
N PHE A 263 -15.13 2.21 3.61
CA PHE A 263 -16.18 2.78 2.72
C PHE A 263 -17.39 1.84 2.59
N ILE A 264 -17.85 1.30 3.75
CA ILE A 264 -18.92 0.30 3.81
C ILE A 264 -20.26 0.94 3.48
N VAL A 265 -20.96 0.38 2.50
CA VAL A 265 -22.23 0.91 1.99
C VAL A 265 -23.48 0.14 2.46
N ASN A 266 -23.31 -1.04 3.04
CA ASN A 266 -24.44 -1.85 3.50
C ASN A 266 -24.05 -2.85 4.59
N LEU A 267 -25.06 -3.50 5.20
CA LEU A 267 -24.88 -4.49 6.26
C LEU A 267 -24.17 -5.78 5.83
N LYS A 268 -24.00 -6.01 4.53
CA LYS A 268 -23.18 -7.13 3.99
C LYS A 268 -21.71 -6.75 3.88
N ALA A 269 -21.32 -5.58 4.39
CA ALA A 269 -19.97 -5.04 4.36
C ALA A 269 -19.37 -4.88 2.94
N HIS A 270 -20.21 -4.59 1.93
CA HIS A 270 -19.71 -4.22 0.61
C HIS A 270 -19.03 -2.85 0.68
N SER A 271 -17.88 -2.73 0.04
CA SER A 271 -17.14 -1.47 -0.05
C SER A 271 -17.50 -0.70 -1.31
N TYR A 272 -17.73 0.61 -1.17
CA TYR A 272 -17.89 1.51 -2.32
C TYR A 272 -16.62 1.60 -3.17
N MET A 273 -15.46 1.29 -2.61
CA MET A 273 -14.20 1.35 -3.36
C MET A 273 -14.11 0.29 -4.46
N GLU A 274 -14.81 -0.83 -4.32
CA GLU A 274 -14.82 -1.88 -5.33
C GLU A 274 -15.43 -1.39 -6.67
N PRO A 275 -16.67 -0.89 -6.74
CA PRO A 275 -17.21 -0.32 -7.96
C PRO A 275 -16.49 0.97 -8.39
N ARG A 276 -16.00 1.80 -7.44
CA ARG A 276 -15.29 3.03 -7.79
C ARG A 276 -13.96 2.76 -8.51
N LEU A 277 -13.23 1.74 -8.11
CA LEU A 277 -12.00 1.33 -8.81
C LEU A 277 -12.30 0.89 -10.24
N VAL A 278 -13.35 0.08 -10.44
CA VAL A 278 -13.76 -0.34 -11.80
C VAL A 278 -14.15 0.87 -12.65
N GLU A 279 -14.97 1.78 -12.12
CA GLU A 279 -15.39 3.00 -12.82
C GLU A 279 -14.17 3.85 -13.25
N LEU A 280 -13.23 4.08 -12.35
CA LEU A 280 -12.00 4.84 -12.65
C LEU A 280 -11.17 4.16 -13.72
N PHE A 281 -10.91 2.87 -13.57
CA PHE A 281 -10.07 2.13 -14.52
C PHE A 281 -10.73 1.99 -15.89
N ASP A 282 -12.04 1.78 -15.95
CA ASP A 282 -12.80 1.75 -17.21
C ASP A 282 -12.73 3.09 -17.94
N GLY A 283 -12.76 4.21 -17.22
CA GLY A 283 -12.55 5.54 -17.78
C GLY A 283 -11.20 5.70 -18.49
N TYR A 284 -10.16 5.04 -17.98
CA TYR A 284 -8.81 5.10 -18.58
C TYR A 284 -8.53 4.03 -19.63
N LEU A 285 -9.34 2.96 -19.74
CA LEU A 285 -9.12 1.91 -20.75
C LEU A 285 -9.21 2.46 -22.17
N HIS A 286 -10.11 3.40 -22.41
CA HIS A 286 -10.47 3.91 -23.73
C HIS A 286 -9.90 5.31 -24.02
N ALA A 287 -9.33 5.98 -23.02
CA ALA A 287 -8.69 7.27 -23.23
C ALA A 287 -7.40 7.09 -24.05
N ALA A 288 -7.08 8.02 -24.95
CA ALA A 288 -5.76 8.03 -25.61
C ALA A 288 -4.62 8.08 -24.56
N PRO A 289 -3.42 7.53 -24.84
CA PRO A 289 -2.26 7.77 -23.96
C PRO A 289 -2.04 9.29 -23.82
N ALA A 290 -1.81 9.72 -22.57
CA ALA A 290 -1.49 11.13 -22.28
C ALA A 290 -0.11 11.50 -22.84
#